data_b2ac4c0907c969f867ec3ef00385da3e
#
_entry.id   b2ac4c0907c969f867ec3ef00385da3e
#
_cell.length_a   1.000
_cell.length_b   1.000
_cell.length_c   1.000
_cell.angle_alpha   90.00
_cell.angle_beta   90.00
_cell.angle_gamma   90.00
#
_symmetry.space_group_name_H-M   'P 1'
#
loop_
_entity.id
_entity.type
_entity.pdbx_description
1 polymer ?
#
loop_
_entity_poly.entity_id
_entity_poly.type
_entity_poly.pdbx_seq_one_letter_code
_entity_poly.pdbx_strand_id
1 'polypeptide(L)'
;MFITHLLHKQIFESNFMSSVAFLRLLALLIALPVLALPGVLMAQAGSLDPTFGNNGIVTTANTGANAAALQSNAALQFNGKIVVAGTIGTQQNFRQPGLLRYNANGTLDPSFGTGGEVLIGGTNAGPAFAVAIQTDGKILTAAPGNLRLKVFRFNTNGSPDTTFGSNGAATIQAAGLFLPPASEGLALQSNGRILVATGRIVARLLTNGQLDSTFGLNGAAATVGGESIVLLPNGNILIGAGSVASLYAPNGSLVTSFGVNGQTPGFAFNGAGGFVVSTNSTGVTRIISAGSIVTSPNLMFTHSVSGFLLVSYNTDGTIDNSFGNHGGVATPFPGNILAHAFALALQRNGDIVAVGQTALTDVDAVPGPSDFALVRYSPNGRVDTTFGNGGFVSTPFGTSEAFANTVLIQIDGKIVAVGNSNSGTTLARYLAN
;
A
#
# COMPACT_ATOMS: atom_id res chain seq x y z
N MET A 1 17.27 -70.30 61.62
CA MET A 1 16.40 -70.47 60.45
C MET A 1 15.08 -69.75 60.60
N PHE A 2 14.88 -68.88 61.59
CA PHE A 2 13.62 -68.08 61.82
C PHE A 2 13.79 -66.61 61.59
N ILE A 3 15.01 -66.10 61.52
CA ILE A 3 15.23 -64.62 61.37
C ILE A 3 15.27 -64.19 59.90
N THR A 4 15.62 -65.07 58.99
CA THR A 4 15.70 -64.76 57.55
C THR A 4 14.35 -64.69 56.88
N HIS A 5 13.29 -65.30 57.47
CA HIS A 5 11.93 -65.27 56.92
C HIS A 5 11.16 -64.01 57.25
N LEU A 6 11.46 -63.37 58.41
CA LEU A 6 10.82 -62.14 58.82
C LEU A 6 11.34 -60.93 58.06
N LEU A 7 12.62 -60.86 57.75
CA LEU A 7 13.25 -59.80 57.02
C LEU A 7 12.82 -59.78 55.55
N HIS A 8 12.54 -60.93 54.94
CA HIS A 8 12.02 -60.93 53.55
C HIS A 8 10.60 -60.46 53.44
N LYS A 9 9.75 -60.68 54.46
CA LYS A 9 8.40 -60.28 54.47
C LYS A 9 8.25 -58.74 54.67
N GLN A 10 9.09 -58.15 55.52
CA GLN A 10 9.07 -56.69 55.74
C GLN A 10 9.59 -55.88 54.54
N ILE A 11 10.60 -56.39 53.82
CA ILE A 11 11.16 -55.72 52.64
C ILE A 11 10.15 -55.78 51.47
N PHE A 12 9.36 -56.87 51.37
CA PHE A 12 8.37 -57.00 50.32
C PHE A 12 7.13 -56.11 50.53
N GLU A 13 6.69 -55.96 51.78
CA GLU A 13 5.55 -55.08 52.12
C GLU A 13 5.93 -53.61 52.04
N SER A 14 7.17 -53.19 52.37
CA SER A 14 7.58 -51.79 52.26
C SER A 14 7.77 -51.35 50.80
N ASN A 15 8.26 -52.25 49.92
CA ASN A 15 8.40 -51.92 48.51
C ASN A 15 7.06 -51.91 47.76
N PHE A 16 6.09 -52.72 48.20
CA PHE A 16 4.76 -52.73 47.58
C PHE A 16 3.94 -51.49 47.97
N MET A 17 4.04 -51.03 49.22
CA MET A 17 3.38 -49.80 49.67
C MET A 17 3.93 -48.55 49.00
N SER A 18 5.27 -48.48 48.75
CA SER A 18 5.87 -47.36 48.03
C SER A 18 5.45 -47.33 46.56
N SER A 19 5.31 -48.50 45.93
CA SER A 19 4.88 -48.58 44.51
C SER A 19 3.43 -48.16 44.32
N VAL A 20 2.54 -48.52 45.24
CA VAL A 20 1.11 -48.12 45.18
C VAL A 20 0.93 -46.65 45.50
N ALA A 21 1.73 -46.09 46.44
CA ALA A 21 1.72 -44.66 46.74
C ALA A 21 2.27 -43.83 45.55
N PHE A 22 3.31 -44.32 44.87
CA PHE A 22 3.87 -43.68 43.68
C PHE A 22 2.93 -43.74 42.49
N LEU A 23 2.25 -44.87 42.28
CA LEU A 23 1.22 -44.96 41.22
C LEU A 23 -0.02 -44.09 41.53
N ARG A 24 -0.40 -43.93 42.79
CA ARG A 24 -1.51 -43.02 43.15
C ARG A 24 -1.10 -41.57 43.03
N LEU A 25 0.14 -41.18 43.29
CA LEU A 25 0.67 -39.85 43.08
C LEU A 25 0.79 -39.55 41.59
N LEU A 26 1.23 -40.51 40.77
CA LEU A 26 1.28 -40.37 39.31
C LEU A 26 -0.10 -40.31 38.68
N ALA A 27 -1.09 -41.07 39.18
CA ALA A 27 -2.49 -40.99 38.73
C ALA A 27 -3.15 -39.66 39.14
N LEU A 28 -2.77 -39.05 40.27
CA LEU A 28 -3.27 -37.73 40.68
C LEU A 28 -2.65 -36.60 39.84
N LEU A 29 -1.43 -36.75 39.36
CA LEU A 29 -0.76 -35.81 38.45
C LEU A 29 -1.32 -35.87 37.02
N ILE A 30 -1.89 -37.03 36.60
CA ILE A 30 -2.51 -37.16 35.27
C ILE A 30 -3.99 -36.68 35.28
N ALA A 31 -4.61 -36.57 36.46
CA ALA A 31 -5.97 -36.11 36.63
C ALA A 31 -6.12 -34.62 37.00
N LEU A 32 -5.01 -33.85 36.96
CA LEU A 32 -5.15 -32.40 36.90
C LEU A 32 -5.79 -32.06 35.55
N PRO A 33 -7.01 -31.46 35.52
CA PRO A 33 -7.47 -30.87 34.29
C PRO A 33 -6.34 -29.93 33.86
N VAL A 34 -5.81 -30.12 32.66
CA VAL A 34 -5.08 -29.08 31.97
C VAL A 34 -6.10 -27.94 31.91
N LEU A 35 -6.04 -27.03 32.90
CA LEU A 35 -6.59 -25.72 32.73
C LEU A 35 -5.91 -25.23 31.46
N ALA A 36 -6.58 -25.37 30.33
CA ALA A 36 -6.26 -24.65 29.14
C ALA A 36 -6.31 -23.18 29.60
N LEU A 37 -5.16 -22.63 29.97
CA LEU A 37 -5.01 -21.20 29.99
C LEU A 37 -5.66 -20.77 28.67
N PRO A 38 -6.62 -19.85 28.68
CA PRO A 38 -7.13 -19.33 27.42
C PRO A 38 -5.85 -18.90 26.69
N GLY A 39 -5.46 -19.71 25.70
CA GLY A 39 -4.33 -19.36 24.86
C GLY A 39 -4.72 -17.96 24.39
N VAL A 40 -3.90 -16.97 24.72
CA VAL A 40 -4.01 -15.68 24.06
C VAL A 40 -3.91 -16.05 22.60
N LEU A 41 -5.08 -16.14 21.96
CA LEU A 41 -5.14 -16.41 20.52
C LEU A 41 -4.43 -15.20 19.92
N MET A 42 -3.14 -15.36 19.64
CA MET A 42 -2.38 -14.29 18.99
C MET A 42 -3.14 -14.02 17.69
N ALA A 43 -3.64 -12.82 17.57
CA ALA A 43 -4.42 -12.46 16.41
C ALA A 43 -3.54 -12.68 15.16
N GLN A 44 -4.06 -13.44 14.22
CA GLN A 44 -3.34 -13.91 13.04
C GLN A 44 -2.87 -12.71 12.21
N ALA A 45 -1.67 -12.79 11.66
CA ALA A 45 -1.19 -11.85 10.66
C ALA A 45 -2.22 -11.71 9.52
N GLY A 46 -2.49 -10.48 9.09
CA GLY A 46 -3.53 -10.19 8.10
C GLY A 46 -4.94 -10.05 8.66
N SER A 47 -5.18 -10.33 9.96
CA SER A 47 -6.44 -9.98 10.61
C SER A 47 -6.58 -8.48 10.77
N LEU A 48 -7.81 -7.97 10.74
CA LEU A 48 -8.09 -6.57 11.09
C LEU A 48 -7.62 -6.28 12.53
N ASP A 49 -7.01 -5.12 12.72
CA ASP A 49 -6.56 -4.66 14.03
C ASP A 49 -7.70 -3.99 14.80
N PRO A 50 -8.27 -4.62 15.84
CA PRO A 50 -9.44 -4.09 16.55
C PRO A 50 -9.18 -2.78 17.28
N THR A 51 -7.91 -2.36 17.42
CA THR A 51 -7.54 -1.09 18.06
C THR A 51 -7.56 0.10 17.11
N PHE A 52 -7.95 -0.11 15.83
CA PHE A 52 -8.02 0.93 14.82
C PHE A 52 -9.47 1.20 14.43
N GLY A 53 -9.92 2.43 14.59
CA GLY A 53 -11.27 2.82 14.21
C GLY A 53 -12.35 1.95 14.87
N ASN A 54 -13.26 1.45 14.05
CA ASN A 54 -14.25 0.47 14.46
C ASN A 54 -13.82 -0.93 13.99
N ASN A 55 -13.29 -1.72 14.91
CA ASN A 55 -12.80 -3.09 14.64
C ASN A 55 -11.88 -3.20 13.41
N GLY A 56 -10.94 -2.28 13.27
CA GLY A 56 -9.93 -2.29 12.21
C GLY A 56 -10.27 -1.42 11.01
N ILE A 57 -11.45 -0.82 10.96
CA ILE A 57 -11.95 -0.06 9.82
C ILE A 57 -12.31 1.36 10.22
N VAL A 58 -11.99 2.30 9.35
CA VAL A 58 -12.41 3.70 9.42
C VAL A 58 -13.06 4.06 8.10
N THR A 59 -14.24 4.67 8.16
CA THR A 59 -14.86 5.26 6.97
C THR A 59 -15.25 6.69 7.28
N THR A 60 -14.78 7.61 6.44
CA THR A 60 -15.15 9.02 6.51
C THR A 60 -16.14 9.30 5.41
N ALA A 61 -17.38 9.53 5.80
CA ALA A 61 -18.45 9.81 4.87
C ALA A 61 -18.13 11.12 4.12
N ASN A 62 -17.92 11.01 2.83
CA ASN A 62 -18.05 12.14 1.94
C ASN A 62 -19.54 12.24 1.62
N THR A 63 -20.20 13.19 2.17
CA THR A 63 -21.63 13.40 2.05
C THR A 63 -22.03 13.58 0.59
N GLY A 64 -22.24 12.50 -0.14
CA GLY A 64 -22.63 12.53 -1.55
C GLY A 64 -22.05 11.33 -2.30
N ALA A 65 -22.71 10.20 -2.12
CA ALA A 65 -22.39 8.95 -2.79
C ALA A 65 -22.41 9.08 -4.32
N ASN A 66 -21.28 8.98 -4.91
CA ASN A 66 -20.95 8.26 -6.13
C ASN A 66 -19.43 8.24 -6.25
N ALA A 67 -18.88 7.30 -5.54
CA ALA A 67 -17.48 7.22 -5.24
C ALA A 67 -16.64 6.58 -6.37
N ALA A 68 -17.09 6.61 -7.58
CA ALA A 68 -16.36 5.99 -8.70
C ALA A 68 -15.06 6.71 -9.11
N ALA A 69 -14.64 7.76 -8.41
CA ALA A 69 -13.51 8.59 -8.85
C ALA A 69 -12.60 9.13 -7.74
N LEU A 70 -12.60 8.54 -6.54
CA LEU A 70 -11.68 9.00 -5.50
C LEU A 70 -10.39 8.18 -5.58
N GLN A 71 -9.38 8.67 -6.29
CA GLN A 71 -8.01 8.22 -6.12
C GLN A 71 -7.51 8.83 -4.80
N SER A 72 -7.47 8.01 -3.75
CA SER A 72 -6.94 8.41 -2.46
C SER A 72 -5.51 7.92 -2.36
N ASN A 73 -4.55 8.84 -2.34
CA ASN A 73 -3.17 8.56 -1.96
C ASN A 73 -2.97 8.96 -0.50
N ALA A 74 -2.13 8.25 0.23
CA ALA A 74 -1.88 8.50 1.64
C ALA A 74 -0.40 8.50 1.97
N ALA A 75 -0.03 9.22 3.02
CA ALA A 75 1.32 9.25 3.57
C ALA A 75 1.30 9.22 5.10
N LEU A 76 2.30 8.58 5.70
CA LEU A 76 2.50 8.54 7.15
C LEU A 76 3.34 9.73 7.60
N GLN A 77 2.88 10.42 8.65
CA GLN A 77 3.70 11.36 9.39
C GLN A 77 4.54 10.62 10.45
N PHE A 78 5.63 11.25 10.91
CA PHE A 78 6.55 10.64 11.90
C PHE A 78 5.90 10.25 13.22
N ASN A 79 4.78 10.89 13.59
CA ASN A 79 3.99 10.58 14.78
C ASN A 79 2.92 9.49 14.54
N GLY A 80 2.96 8.80 13.41
CA GLY A 80 2.04 7.74 13.04
C GLY A 80 0.69 8.24 12.50
N LYS A 81 0.49 9.56 12.37
CA LYS A 81 -0.71 10.11 11.73
C LYS A 81 -0.72 9.83 10.23
N ILE A 82 -1.90 9.61 9.69
CA ILE A 82 -2.11 9.27 8.28
C ILE A 82 -2.74 10.48 7.59
N VAL A 83 -2.09 10.98 6.55
CA VAL A 83 -2.65 12.04 5.68
C VAL A 83 -3.13 11.39 4.38
N VAL A 84 -4.37 11.66 4.02
CA VAL A 84 -5.01 11.16 2.80
C VAL A 84 -5.34 12.33 1.90
N ALA A 85 -4.93 12.26 0.64
CA ALA A 85 -5.30 13.21 -0.41
C ALA A 85 -6.44 12.64 -1.26
N GLY A 86 -7.38 13.47 -1.64
CA GLY A 86 -8.52 13.06 -2.45
C GLY A 86 -9.48 14.21 -2.73
N THR A 87 -10.78 13.93 -2.71
CA THR A 87 -11.83 14.94 -2.81
C THR A 87 -12.65 15.00 -1.53
N ILE A 88 -13.08 16.19 -1.17
CA ILE A 88 -13.99 16.45 -0.06
C ILE A 88 -15.22 17.19 -0.62
N GLY A 89 -16.42 16.80 -0.21
CA GLY A 89 -17.68 17.44 -0.58
C GLY A 89 -18.74 16.49 -1.12
N THR A 90 -19.97 17.00 -1.28
CA THR A 90 -21.12 16.26 -1.82
C THR A 90 -21.23 16.46 -3.33
N GLN A 91 -21.94 15.57 -4.04
CA GLN A 91 -22.28 15.78 -5.46
C GLN A 91 -23.04 17.10 -5.69
N GLN A 92 -23.81 17.54 -4.71
CA GLN A 92 -24.56 18.79 -4.76
C GLN A 92 -23.69 20.03 -4.49
N ASN A 93 -22.59 19.88 -3.77
CA ASN A 93 -21.64 20.94 -3.38
C ASN A 93 -20.26 20.71 -4.00
N PHE A 94 -20.17 20.51 -5.30
CA PHE A 94 -18.93 20.40 -6.07
C PHE A 94 -17.76 19.79 -5.28
N ARG A 95 -17.36 18.57 -5.61
CA ARG A 95 -16.20 17.91 -5.02
C ARG A 95 -14.96 18.78 -5.19
N GLN A 96 -14.31 19.11 -4.10
CA GLN A 96 -13.06 19.88 -4.10
C GLN A 96 -11.88 18.99 -3.75
N PRO A 97 -10.70 19.24 -4.31
CA PRO A 97 -9.49 18.57 -3.82
C PRO A 97 -9.31 18.87 -2.33
N GLY A 98 -8.86 17.90 -1.58
CA GLY A 98 -8.68 18.08 -0.16
C GLY A 98 -7.76 17.05 0.48
N LEU A 99 -7.45 17.32 1.75
CA LEU A 99 -6.67 16.42 2.61
C LEU A 99 -7.50 16.05 3.84
N LEU A 100 -7.43 14.80 4.22
CA LEU A 100 -7.92 14.30 5.51
C LEU A 100 -6.72 13.89 6.36
N ARG A 101 -6.76 14.12 7.67
CA ARG A 101 -5.75 13.57 8.56
C ARG A 101 -6.36 12.72 9.67
N TYR A 102 -5.80 11.53 9.85
CA TYR A 102 -6.20 10.60 10.89
C TYR A 102 -5.07 10.45 11.93
N ASN A 103 -5.46 10.27 13.17
CA ASN A 103 -4.56 9.84 14.24
C ASN A 103 -4.12 8.39 13.98
N ALA A 104 -3.07 7.94 14.68
CA ALA A 104 -2.55 6.58 14.54
C ALA A 104 -3.57 5.48 14.89
N ASN A 105 -4.62 5.80 15.66
CA ASN A 105 -5.71 4.88 15.98
C ASN A 105 -6.89 4.93 14.99
N GLY A 106 -6.78 5.71 13.91
CA GLY A 106 -7.80 5.84 12.87
C GLY A 106 -8.87 6.89 13.12
N THR A 107 -8.90 7.56 14.27
CA THR A 107 -9.83 8.69 14.48
C THR A 107 -9.41 9.88 13.64
N LEU A 108 -10.37 10.64 13.09
CA LEU A 108 -10.08 11.89 12.42
C LEU A 108 -9.41 12.87 13.39
N ASP A 109 -8.38 13.57 12.93
CA ASP A 109 -7.58 14.45 13.78
C ASP A 109 -8.13 15.89 13.77
N PRO A 110 -8.88 16.32 14.80
CA PRO A 110 -9.55 17.63 14.79
C PRO A 110 -8.57 18.81 14.86
N SER A 111 -7.29 18.58 15.13
CA SER A 111 -6.25 19.62 15.13
C SER A 111 -5.72 19.96 13.73
N PHE A 112 -6.21 19.30 12.69
CA PHE A 112 -5.79 19.50 11.31
C PHE A 112 -6.86 20.23 10.52
N GLY A 113 -6.52 21.38 9.97
CA GLY A 113 -7.47 22.19 9.21
C GLY A 113 -8.73 22.52 10.01
N THR A 114 -9.87 22.16 9.46
CA THR A 114 -11.17 22.27 10.14
C THR A 114 -11.71 20.87 10.41
N GLY A 115 -11.65 20.44 11.68
CA GLY A 115 -12.19 19.14 12.09
C GLY A 115 -11.50 17.90 11.48
N GLY A 116 -10.24 18.03 11.04
CA GLY A 116 -9.48 16.96 10.39
C GLY A 116 -9.40 17.07 8.88
N GLU A 117 -9.93 18.14 8.30
CA GLU A 117 -10.07 18.34 6.86
C GLU A 117 -9.43 19.65 6.41
N VAL A 118 -8.81 19.62 5.24
CA VAL A 118 -8.30 20.79 4.53
C VAL A 118 -8.88 20.80 3.13
N LEU A 119 -9.67 21.81 2.80
CA LEU A 119 -10.14 22.06 1.43
C LEU A 119 -9.07 22.81 0.66
N ILE A 120 -8.72 22.30 -0.51
CA ILE A 120 -7.77 22.94 -1.42
C ILE A 120 -8.58 23.77 -2.42
N GLY A 121 -8.59 25.08 -2.23
CA GLY A 121 -9.51 25.98 -2.91
C GLY A 121 -9.46 25.94 -4.43
N GLY A 122 -10.63 26.09 -5.03
CA GLY A 122 -10.91 26.18 -6.47
C GLY A 122 -12.10 25.28 -6.82
N THR A 123 -13.27 25.87 -7.11
CA THR A 123 -14.40 25.13 -7.66
C THR A 123 -14.05 24.59 -9.04
N ASN A 124 -14.41 23.31 -9.32
CA ASN A 124 -14.13 22.56 -10.55
C ASN A 124 -12.67 22.09 -10.74
N ALA A 125 -11.88 21.99 -9.68
CA ALA A 125 -10.64 21.28 -9.71
C ALA A 125 -10.93 19.78 -9.43
N GLY A 126 -10.30 18.87 -10.15
CA GLY A 126 -10.35 17.42 -9.89
C GLY A 126 -9.76 17.07 -8.53
N PRO A 127 -9.63 15.76 -8.19
CA PRO A 127 -9.12 15.32 -6.91
C PRO A 127 -7.66 15.75 -6.66
N ALA A 128 -7.25 15.81 -5.39
CA ALA A 128 -5.85 15.78 -5.04
C ALA A 128 -5.32 14.34 -5.25
N PHE A 129 -4.26 14.19 -6.05
CA PHE A 129 -3.83 12.86 -6.55
C PHE A 129 -2.73 12.23 -5.73
N ALA A 130 -1.83 13.04 -5.18
CA ALA A 130 -0.65 12.57 -4.50
C ALA A 130 -0.41 13.37 -3.23
N VAL A 131 0.21 12.75 -2.24
CA VAL A 131 0.62 13.39 -1.00
C VAL A 131 2.01 12.91 -0.59
N ALA A 132 2.83 13.82 -0.09
CA ALA A 132 4.13 13.51 0.50
C ALA A 132 4.35 14.36 1.76
N ILE A 133 5.07 13.78 2.72
CA ILE A 133 5.42 14.47 3.97
C ILE A 133 6.91 14.82 3.92
N GLN A 134 7.23 16.10 4.09
CA GLN A 134 8.61 16.58 4.19
C GLN A 134 9.22 16.22 5.56
N THR A 135 10.54 16.28 5.67
CA THR A 135 11.25 15.96 6.91
C THR A 135 10.94 16.92 8.06
N ASP A 136 10.47 18.14 7.74
CA ASP A 136 9.98 19.13 8.71
C ASP A 136 8.50 18.94 9.07
N GLY A 137 7.86 17.90 8.53
CA GLY A 137 6.46 17.55 8.75
C GLY A 137 5.47 18.32 7.89
N LYS A 138 5.93 19.24 7.03
CA LYS A 138 5.06 19.90 6.05
C LYS A 138 4.50 18.90 5.04
N ILE A 139 3.31 19.20 4.54
CA ILE A 139 2.55 18.32 3.67
C ILE A 139 2.52 18.92 2.28
N LEU A 140 2.95 18.14 1.29
CA LEU A 140 2.83 18.47 -0.11
C LEU A 140 1.72 17.64 -0.75
N THR A 141 0.94 18.24 -1.61
CA THR A 141 -0.04 17.53 -2.44
C THR A 141 -0.12 18.14 -3.82
N ALA A 142 -0.43 17.33 -4.81
CA ALA A 142 -0.67 17.77 -6.17
C ALA A 142 -2.15 17.66 -6.50
N ALA A 143 -2.68 18.68 -7.15
CA ALA A 143 -4.06 18.71 -7.60
C ALA A 143 -4.19 19.52 -8.91
N PRO A 144 -5.18 19.22 -9.77
CA PRO A 144 -5.44 20.02 -10.95
C PRO A 144 -5.91 21.42 -10.53
N GLY A 145 -5.42 22.41 -11.21
CA GLY A 145 -5.99 23.75 -11.22
C GLY A 145 -6.53 24.05 -12.62
N ASN A 146 -7.20 25.17 -12.82
CA ASN A 146 -7.76 25.58 -14.12
C ASN A 146 -6.79 25.33 -15.28
N LEU A 147 -6.87 24.17 -15.94
CA LEU A 147 -6.03 23.69 -17.04
C LEU A 147 -4.53 23.55 -16.73
N ARG A 148 -4.12 23.56 -15.46
CA ARG A 148 -2.73 23.46 -15.04
C ARG A 148 -2.60 22.60 -13.79
N LEU A 149 -1.46 21.93 -13.66
CA LEU A 149 -1.11 21.23 -12.44
C LEU A 149 -0.60 22.23 -11.39
N LYS A 150 -1.07 22.05 -10.16
CA LYS A 150 -0.58 22.80 -9.00
C LYS A 150 -0.06 21.85 -7.93
N VAL A 151 1.02 22.26 -7.29
CA VAL A 151 1.51 21.66 -6.06
C VAL A 151 1.24 22.61 -4.91
N PHE A 152 0.62 22.11 -3.87
CA PHE A 152 0.30 22.88 -2.67
C PHE A 152 1.18 22.39 -1.51
N ARG A 153 1.61 23.32 -0.67
CA ARG A 153 2.29 22.99 0.57
C ARG A 153 1.53 23.51 1.77
N PHE A 154 1.37 22.65 2.76
CA PHE A 154 0.70 22.96 4.02
C PHE A 154 1.66 22.77 5.18
N ASN A 155 1.48 23.57 6.22
CA ASN A 155 2.09 23.38 7.52
C ASN A 155 1.54 22.10 8.19
N THR A 156 2.18 21.65 9.24
CA THR A 156 1.81 20.44 10.01
C THR A 156 0.37 20.47 10.52
N ASN A 157 -0.22 21.66 10.73
CA ASN A 157 -1.59 21.84 11.18
C ASN A 157 -2.62 21.96 10.04
N GLY A 158 -2.19 21.87 8.79
CA GLY A 158 -3.06 21.99 7.62
C GLY A 158 -3.26 23.42 7.11
N SER A 159 -2.69 24.46 7.74
CA SER A 159 -2.70 25.80 7.19
C SER A 159 -1.81 25.90 5.95
N PRO A 160 -2.13 26.71 4.93
CA PRO A 160 -1.24 26.92 3.79
C PRO A 160 0.13 27.46 4.23
N ASP A 161 1.20 26.93 3.66
CA ASP A 161 2.55 27.49 3.85
C ASP A 161 2.81 28.60 2.83
N THR A 162 2.55 29.83 3.23
CA THR A 162 2.64 31.01 2.35
C THR A 162 4.05 31.29 1.82
N THR A 163 5.08 30.59 2.35
CA THR A 163 6.47 30.72 1.85
C THR A 163 6.72 29.86 0.61
N PHE A 164 5.74 29.05 0.17
CA PHE A 164 5.87 28.16 -0.97
C PHE A 164 5.09 28.72 -2.18
N GLY A 165 5.79 28.90 -3.27
CA GLY A 165 5.19 29.42 -4.51
C GLY A 165 4.51 30.76 -4.32
N SER A 166 3.23 30.83 -4.74
CA SER A 166 2.36 31.96 -4.47
C SER A 166 1.30 31.55 -3.46
N ASN A 167 1.37 32.08 -2.23
CA ASN A 167 0.42 31.78 -1.15
C ASN A 167 0.21 30.28 -0.88
N GLY A 168 1.28 29.50 -0.87
CA GLY A 168 1.23 28.07 -0.59
C GLY A 168 1.02 27.18 -1.81
N ALA A 169 1.03 27.74 -3.02
CA ALA A 169 0.80 27.01 -4.26
C ALA A 169 1.87 27.32 -5.32
N ALA A 170 2.43 26.28 -5.93
CA ALA A 170 3.27 26.34 -7.11
C ALA A 170 2.49 25.87 -8.33
N THR A 171 2.48 26.64 -9.40
CA THR A 171 1.85 26.28 -10.67
C THR A 171 2.89 25.74 -11.62
N ILE A 172 2.70 24.53 -12.13
CA ILE A 172 3.60 23.94 -13.13
C ILE A 172 3.14 24.41 -14.50
N GLN A 173 4.03 25.19 -15.14
CA GLN A 173 3.89 25.63 -16.51
C GLN A 173 5.01 25.02 -17.32
N ALA A 174 4.77 23.89 -17.97
CA ALA A 174 5.69 23.39 -18.98
C ALA A 174 5.31 23.97 -20.33
N ALA A 175 6.24 24.70 -20.96
CA ALA A 175 6.00 25.38 -22.22
C ALA A 175 5.48 24.40 -23.30
N GLY A 176 4.31 24.67 -23.86
CA GLY A 176 3.75 23.93 -24.98
C GLY A 176 2.99 22.63 -24.65
N LEU A 177 2.82 22.26 -23.39
CA LEU A 177 2.09 21.06 -23.01
C LEU A 177 0.77 21.42 -22.30
N PHE A 178 -0.32 21.08 -22.96
CA PHE A 178 -1.63 20.97 -22.30
C PHE A 178 -1.54 19.73 -21.39
N LEU A 179 -1.62 19.95 -20.07
CA LEU A 179 -1.55 18.86 -19.09
C LEU A 179 -2.99 18.42 -18.77
N PRO A 180 -3.49 17.32 -19.35
CA PRO A 180 -4.74 16.77 -18.87
C PRO A 180 -4.55 16.31 -17.43
N PRO A 181 -5.53 16.49 -16.55
CA PRO A 181 -5.52 15.92 -15.22
C PRO A 181 -5.64 14.40 -15.35
N ALA A 182 -4.53 13.70 -15.30
CA ALA A 182 -4.47 12.24 -15.26
C ALA A 182 -3.52 11.85 -14.14
N SER A 183 -3.72 10.69 -13.58
CA SER A 183 -2.98 10.05 -12.48
C SER A 183 -1.53 10.53 -12.35
N GLU A 184 -1.14 10.95 -11.16
CA GLU A 184 0.07 11.73 -10.94
C GLU A 184 0.85 11.22 -9.74
N GLY A 185 2.17 11.11 -9.91
CA GLY A 185 3.10 10.80 -8.86
C GLY A 185 3.72 12.07 -8.26
N LEU A 186 4.04 12.03 -6.96
CA LEU A 186 4.80 13.05 -6.26
C LEU A 186 5.89 12.37 -5.43
N ALA A 187 7.14 12.83 -5.55
CA ALA A 187 8.24 12.33 -4.76
C ALA A 187 9.14 13.46 -4.25
N LEU A 188 9.79 13.21 -3.11
CA LEU A 188 10.74 14.11 -2.48
C LEU A 188 12.15 13.59 -2.64
N GLN A 189 13.02 14.38 -3.24
CA GLN A 189 14.45 14.08 -3.28
C GLN A 189 15.10 14.40 -1.92
N SER A 190 16.21 13.76 -1.60
CA SER A 190 16.93 13.93 -0.33
C SER A 190 17.39 15.37 -0.06
N ASN A 191 17.56 16.17 -1.13
CA ASN A 191 17.90 17.59 -1.06
C ASN A 191 16.67 18.51 -0.92
N GLY A 192 15.49 17.94 -0.69
CA GLY A 192 14.23 18.66 -0.52
C GLY A 192 13.56 19.13 -1.82
N ARG A 193 14.13 18.85 -3.00
CA ARG A 193 13.49 19.12 -4.28
C ARG A 193 12.28 18.21 -4.46
N ILE A 194 11.29 18.70 -5.20
CA ILE A 194 10.00 18.03 -5.36
C ILE A 194 9.85 17.61 -6.83
N LEU A 195 9.63 16.33 -7.05
CA LEU A 195 9.31 15.78 -8.36
C LEU A 195 7.79 15.56 -8.45
N VAL A 196 7.22 15.95 -9.58
CA VAL A 196 5.80 15.77 -9.88
C VAL A 196 5.69 15.21 -11.28
N ALA A 197 5.12 14.02 -11.41
CA ALA A 197 4.85 13.40 -12.69
C ALA A 197 3.40 13.57 -13.11
N THR A 198 3.19 13.73 -14.39
CA THR A 198 1.88 13.69 -15.06
C THR A 198 1.94 12.65 -16.17
N GLY A 199 0.83 12.39 -16.81
CA GLY A 199 0.81 11.43 -17.93
C GLY A 199 1.77 11.75 -19.10
N ARG A 200 2.47 12.89 -19.10
CA ARG A 200 3.35 13.31 -20.21
C ARG A 200 4.68 13.91 -19.81
N ILE A 201 4.82 14.40 -18.58
CA ILE A 201 6.06 15.00 -18.11
C ILE A 201 6.33 14.62 -16.65
N VAL A 202 7.61 14.69 -16.27
CA VAL A 202 8.03 14.88 -14.89
C VAL A 202 8.65 16.27 -14.76
N ALA A 203 8.14 17.06 -13.82
CA ALA A 203 8.66 18.38 -13.49
C ALA A 203 9.39 18.35 -12.15
N ARG A 204 10.39 19.20 -11.97
CA ARG A 204 11.07 19.36 -10.69
C ARG A 204 10.91 20.77 -10.16
N LEU A 205 10.52 20.87 -8.88
CA LEU A 205 10.45 22.14 -8.16
C LEU A 205 11.59 22.23 -7.15
N LEU A 206 12.07 23.43 -6.92
CA LEU A 206 12.90 23.81 -5.80
C LEU A 206 12.11 23.75 -4.49
N THR A 207 12.80 23.79 -3.35
CA THR A 207 12.20 23.76 -2.01
C THR A 207 11.21 24.91 -1.74
N ASN A 208 11.34 26.01 -2.46
CA ASN A 208 10.42 27.18 -2.38
C ASN A 208 9.24 27.11 -3.37
N GLY A 209 9.12 26.05 -4.16
CA GLY A 209 8.06 25.87 -5.15
C GLY A 209 8.34 26.47 -6.53
N GLN A 210 9.48 27.12 -6.76
CA GLN A 210 9.86 27.56 -8.10
C GLN A 210 10.25 26.37 -8.97
N LEU A 211 10.00 26.45 -10.28
CA LEU A 211 10.44 25.44 -11.23
C LEU A 211 11.97 25.41 -11.29
N ASP A 212 12.57 24.22 -11.16
CA ASP A 212 14.02 24.05 -11.23
C ASP A 212 14.47 23.96 -12.68
N SER A 213 14.86 25.07 -13.27
CA SER A 213 15.29 25.15 -14.68
C SER A 213 16.51 24.28 -15.05
N THR A 214 17.22 23.73 -14.05
CA THR A 214 18.33 22.80 -14.27
C THR A 214 17.91 21.36 -14.52
N PHE A 215 16.62 21.07 -14.47
CA PHE A 215 16.08 19.74 -14.67
C PHE A 215 15.44 19.62 -16.07
N GLY A 216 15.88 18.64 -16.83
CA GLY A 216 15.39 18.39 -18.17
C GLY A 216 15.49 19.62 -19.08
N LEU A 217 14.41 19.91 -19.78
CA LEU A 217 14.26 21.13 -20.58
C LEU A 217 13.44 22.17 -19.79
N ASN A 218 14.11 23.20 -19.28
CA ASN A 218 13.44 24.28 -18.53
C ASN A 218 12.61 23.79 -17.33
N GLY A 219 13.08 22.80 -16.60
CA GLY A 219 12.44 22.30 -15.37
C GLY A 219 11.56 21.08 -15.55
N ALA A 220 11.47 20.52 -16.75
CA ALA A 220 10.66 19.34 -17.03
C ALA A 220 11.36 18.38 -18.00
N ALA A 221 11.01 17.09 -17.90
CA ALA A 221 11.39 16.07 -18.86
C ALA A 221 10.12 15.39 -19.40
N ALA A 222 10.13 15.04 -20.70
CA ALA A 222 9.02 14.29 -21.31
C ALA A 222 9.00 12.85 -20.77
N THR A 223 7.80 12.30 -20.54
CA THR A 223 7.58 10.92 -20.13
C THR A 223 6.54 10.26 -21.03
N VAL A 224 6.54 8.93 -21.06
CA VAL A 224 5.52 8.13 -21.76
C VAL A 224 4.28 7.86 -20.89
N GLY A 225 4.30 8.31 -19.64
CA GLY A 225 3.28 8.18 -18.63
C GLY A 225 3.83 8.70 -17.31
N GLY A 226 3.04 8.80 -16.27
CA GLY A 226 3.50 9.39 -15.01
C GLY A 226 2.59 9.08 -13.82
N GLU A 227 2.27 7.80 -13.62
CA GLU A 227 1.35 7.36 -12.57
C GLU A 227 2.06 7.16 -11.22
N SER A 228 3.34 6.87 -11.24
CA SER A 228 4.13 6.74 -10.03
C SER A 228 5.56 7.22 -10.22
N ILE A 229 6.15 7.76 -9.14
CA ILE A 229 7.56 8.16 -9.09
C ILE A 229 8.24 7.40 -7.96
N VAL A 230 9.34 6.73 -8.28
CA VAL A 230 10.19 6.06 -7.29
C VAL A 230 11.62 6.53 -7.44
N LEU A 231 12.26 6.86 -6.32
CA LEU A 231 13.66 7.25 -6.31
C LEU A 231 14.54 6.04 -6.01
N LEU A 232 15.53 5.81 -6.86
CA LEU A 232 16.56 4.79 -6.62
C LEU A 232 17.63 5.34 -5.66
N PRO A 233 18.36 4.46 -4.94
CA PRO A 233 19.41 4.87 -4.01
C PRO A 233 20.53 5.74 -4.65
N ASN A 234 20.79 5.58 -5.94
CA ASN A 234 21.76 6.38 -6.71
C ASN A 234 21.21 7.75 -7.16
N GLY A 235 19.98 8.11 -6.77
CA GLY A 235 19.31 9.35 -7.12
C GLY A 235 18.61 9.34 -8.49
N ASN A 236 18.68 8.25 -9.24
CA ASN A 236 17.90 8.09 -10.47
C ASN A 236 16.39 8.06 -10.15
N ILE A 237 15.60 8.49 -11.12
CA ILE A 237 14.16 8.68 -10.98
C ILE A 237 13.48 7.65 -11.89
N LEU A 238 12.75 6.74 -11.29
CA LEU A 238 11.91 5.78 -12.02
C LEU A 238 10.51 6.35 -12.15
N ILE A 239 10.00 6.44 -13.36
CA ILE A 239 8.63 6.87 -13.66
C ILE A 239 7.85 5.68 -14.19
N GLY A 240 6.83 5.27 -13.46
CA GLY A 240 5.93 4.18 -13.85
C GLY A 240 4.77 4.67 -14.71
N ALA A 241 4.45 3.91 -15.75
CA ALA A 241 3.37 4.17 -16.68
C ALA A 241 2.74 2.86 -17.15
N GLY A 242 1.62 2.51 -16.59
CA GLY A 242 1.00 1.22 -16.92
C GLY A 242 1.96 0.05 -16.70
N SER A 243 2.25 -0.71 -17.75
CA SER A 243 3.10 -1.91 -17.68
C SER A 243 4.60 -1.64 -17.84
N VAL A 244 5.03 -0.40 -18.01
CA VAL A 244 6.44 -0.04 -18.21
C VAL A 244 6.90 1.01 -17.21
N ALA A 245 8.20 1.02 -16.95
CA ALA A 245 8.84 2.09 -16.21
C ALA A 245 10.00 2.67 -17.02
N SER A 246 10.15 4.00 -16.98
CA SER A 246 11.26 4.72 -17.61
C SER A 246 12.20 5.22 -16.54
N LEU A 247 13.52 5.16 -16.80
CA LEU A 247 14.53 5.63 -15.86
C LEU A 247 15.13 6.95 -16.33
N TYR A 248 15.16 7.93 -15.44
CA TYR A 248 15.77 9.24 -15.65
C TYR A 248 16.93 9.45 -14.70
N ALA A 249 17.97 10.08 -15.17
CA ALA A 249 19.05 10.56 -14.34
C ALA A 249 18.58 11.71 -13.41
N PRO A 250 19.34 12.06 -12.36
CA PRO A 250 18.95 13.13 -11.42
C PRO A 250 18.76 14.51 -12.07
N ASN A 251 19.31 14.74 -13.26
CA ASN A 251 19.13 15.95 -14.06
C ASN A 251 17.90 15.93 -14.99
N GLY A 252 17.14 14.80 -15.03
CA GLY A 252 15.98 14.66 -15.89
C GLY A 252 16.26 14.10 -17.29
N SER A 253 17.50 13.73 -17.63
CA SER A 253 17.80 13.05 -18.90
C SER A 253 17.38 11.58 -18.84
N LEU A 254 16.81 11.05 -19.92
CA LEU A 254 16.45 9.63 -20.01
C LEU A 254 17.73 8.78 -20.01
N VAL A 255 17.78 7.74 -19.19
CA VAL A 255 18.87 6.76 -19.15
C VAL A 255 18.61 5.69 -20.22
N THR A 256 19.08 5.92 -21.43
CA THR A 256 18.80 5.06 -22.60
C THR A 256 19.36 3.64 -22.51
N SER A 257 20.34 3.43 -21.61
CA SER A 257 20.90 2.10 -21.32
C SER A 257 20.04 1.26 -20.36
N PHE A 258 18.98 1.84 -19.78
CA PHE A 258 18.06 1.13 -18.91
C PHE A 258 17.05 0.33 -19.75
N GLY A 259 17.02 -0.98 -19.57
CA GLY A 259 16.15 -1.89 -20.29
C GLY A 259 16.30 -1.76 -21.82
N VAL A 260 15.20 -1.46 -22.49
CA VAL A 260 15.19 -1.20 -23.94
C VAL A 260 14.85 0.28 -24.16
N ASN A 261 15.82 1.03 -24.69
CA ASN A 261 15.66 2.47 -24.96
C ASN A 261 15.18 3.29 -23.75
N GLY A 262 15.68 2.99 -22.56
CA GLY A 262 15.36 3.71 -21.32
C GLY A 262 14.12 3.19 -20.60
N GLN A 263 13.60 2.04 -20.99
CA GLN A 263 12.36 1.47 -20.43
C GLN A 263 12.51 -0.01 -20.08
N THR A 264 11.78 -0.44 -19.04
CA THR A 264 11.60 -1.86 -18.75
C THR A 264 10.84 -2.54 -19.90
N PRO A 265 11.09 -3.84 -20.15
CA PRO A 265 10.18 -4.62 -20.98
C PRO A 265 8.76 -4.56 -20.41
N GLY A 266 7.77 -4.32 -21.27
CA GLY A 266 6.37 -4.35 -20.88
C GLY A 266 5.90 -5.78 -20.62
N PHE A 267 5.15 -5.97 -19.55
CA PHE A 267 4.32 -7.16 -19.37
C PHE A 267 2.88 -6.83 -19.77
N ALA A 268 2.11 -7.86 -20.16
CA ALA A 268 0.70 -7.68 -20.42
C ALA A 268 -0.05 -7.47 -19.08
N PHE A 269 0.05 -6.26 -18.54
CA PHE A 269 -0.76 -5.83 -17.40
C PHE A 269 -2.06 -5.21 -17.88
N ASN A 270 -3.14 -5.49 -17.17
CA ASN A 270 -4.32 -4.63 -17.20
C ASN A 270 -4.30 -3.76 -15.95
N GLY A 271 -4.07 -2.46 -16.13
CA GLY A 271 -4.00 -1.48 -15.04
C GLY A 271 -2.59 -1.29 -14.50
N ALA A 272 -2.30 -0.05 -14.12
CA ALA A 272 -1.05 0.32 -13.46
C ALA A 272 -1.17 0.07 -11.96
N GLY A 273 -0.34 -0.81 -11.46
CA GLY A 273 -0.04 -0.89 -10.04
C GLY A 273 1.19 -0.05 -9.71
N GLY A 274 1.40 0.20 -8.42
CA GLY A 274 2.56 0.94 -7.97
C GLY A 274 3.89 0.23 -8.23
N PHE A 275 4.96 0.99 -8.07
CA PHE A 275 6.33 0.48 -8.08
C PHE A 275 6.96 0.67 -6.70
N VAL A 276 7.80 -0.26 -6.29
CA VAL A 276 8.67 -0.12 -5.12
C VAL A 276 10.09 -0.52 -5.48
N VAL A 277 11.05 0.05 -4.76
CA VAL A 277 12.47 -0.35 -4.86
C VAL A 277 12.83 -1.09 -3.58
N SER A 278 13.24 -2.33 -3.73
CA SER A 278 13.66 -3.20 -2.62
C SER A 278 15.17 -3.41 -2.68
N THR A 279 15.85 -3.18 -1.56
CA THR A 279 17.27 -3.54 -1.40
C THR A 279 17.35 -4.60 -0.32
N ASN A 280 17.87 -5.77 -0.66
CA ASN A 280 18.02 -6.87 0.28
C ASN A 280 19.23 -6.68 1.23
N SER A 281 19.39 -7.58 2.19
CA SER A 281 20.48 -7.54 3.18
C SER A 281 21.88 -7.69 2.56
N THR A 282 21.98 -8.19 1.33
CA THR A 282 23.26 -8.30 0.59
C THR A 282 23.54 -7.10 -0.31
N GLY A 283 22.68 -6.07 -0.27
CA GLY A 283 22.83 -4.83 -1.06
C GLY A 283 22.31 -4.94 -2.50
N VAL A 284 21.71 -6.07 -2.89
CA VAL A 284 21.09 -6.19 -4.22
C VAL A 284 19.79 -5.42 -4.23
N THR A 285 19.73 -4.44 -5.13
CA THR A 285 18.55 -3.60 -5.35
C THR A 285 17.75 -4.11 -6.54
N ARG A 286 16.44 -4.16 -6.42
CA ARG A 286 15.49 -4.53 -7.46
C ARG A 286 14.30 -3.59 -7.50
N ILE A 287 13.66 -3.51 -8.65
CA ILE A 287 12.44 -2.75 -8.88
C ILE A 287 11.30 -3.75 -8.97
N ILE A 288 10.27 -3.59 -8.16
CA ILE A 288 9.10 -4.48 -8.18
C ILE A 288 7.89 -3.66 -8.57
N SER A 289 7.15 -4.13 -9.57
CA SER A 289 5.88 -3.56 -9.99
C SER A 289 4.73 -4.50 -9.65
N ALA A 290 3.55 -3.92 -9.41
CA ALA A 290 2.30 -4.66 -9.32
C ALA A 290 1.36 -4.30 -10.46
N GLY A 291 0.46 -5.20 -10.76
CA GLY A 291 -0.60 -5.04 -11.74
C GLY A 291 -1.53 -6.23 -11.70
N SER A 292 -2.24 -6.45 -12.78
CA SER A 292 -3.22 -7.54 -12.88
C SER A 292 -2.96 -8.38 -14.09
N ILE A 293 -3.10 -9.68 -13.96
CA ILE A 293 -3.21 -10.57 -15.10
C ILE A 293 -4.68 -10.80 -15.43
N VAL A 294 -4.97 -10.87 -16.72
CA VAL A 294 -6.23 -11.43 -17.23
C VAL A 294 -5.85 -12.59 -18.13
N THR A 295 -6.10 -13.80 -17.68
CA THR A 295 -5.97 -14.99 -18.53
C THR A 295 -7.35 -15.31 -19.08
N SER A 296 -7.57 -15.05 -20.36
CA SER A 296 -8.73 -15.58 -21.07
C SER A 296 -8.38 -16.98 -21.59
N PRO A 297 -9.01 -18.04 -21.10
CA PRO A 297 -8.65 -19.41 -21.51
C PRO A 297 -9.06 -19.76 -22.94
N ASN A 298 -9.92 -19.00 -23.59
CA ASN A 298 -10.26 -19.18 -25.03
C ASN A 298 -11.18 -18.06 -25.54
N LEU A 299 -11.18 -17.81 -26.82
CA LEU A 299 -12.03 -16.87 -27.56
C LEU A 299 -13.55 -17.17 -27.49
N MET A 300 -13.97 -18.13 -26.69
CA MET A 300 -15.37 -18.42 -26.38
C MET A 300 -15.57 -18.38 -24.86
N PHE A 301 -15.87 -17.24 -24.38
CA PHE A 301 -16.50 -16.83 -23.14
C PHE A 301 -16.92 -17.92 -22.13
N THR A 302 -16.01 -18.35 -21.26
CA THR A 302 -16.36 -18.84 -19.94
C THR A 302 -15.18 -18.63 -19.00
N HIS A 303 -15.26 -17.59 -18.15
CA HIS A 303 -14.41 -17.31 -17.01
C HIS A 303 -12.99 -16.80 -17.31
N SER A 304 -12.82 -15.48 -17.34
CA SER A 304 -11.50 -14.85 -17.21
C SER A 304 -11.03 -14.98 -15.79
N VAL A 305 -9.93 -15.69 -15.55
CA VAL A 305 -9.25 -15.66 -14.25
C VAL A 305 -8.36 -14.44 -14.24
N SER A 306 -8.59 -13.52 -13.32
CA SER A 306 -7.66 -12.43 -13.06
C SER A 306 -7.06 -12.57 -11.67
N GLY A 307 -5.89 -12.01 -11.47
CA GLY A 307 -5.18 -12.09 -10.23
C GLY A 307 -4.15 -10.98 -10.10
N PHE A 308 -3.55 -10.86 -8.94
CA PHE A 308 -2.40 -9.98 -8.76
C PHE A 308 -1.22 -10.49 -9.57
N LEU A 309 -0.51 -9.59 -10.22
CA LEU A 309 0.74 -9.89 -10.90
C LEU A 309 1.83 -8.97 -10.34
N LEU A 310 2.89 -9.58 -9.83
CA LEU A 310 4.11 -8.87 -9.47
C LEU A 310 5.19 -9.20 -10.49
N VAL A 311 5.98 -8.19 -10.87
CA VAL A 311 7.15 -8.37 -11.74
C VAL A 311 8.34 -7.67 -11.12
N SER A 312 9.49 -8.33 -11.12
CA SER A 312 10.74 -7.80 -10.62
C SER A 312 11.72 -7.53 -11.77
N TYR A 313 12.37 -6.39 -11.67
CA TYR A 313 13.42 -5.96 -12.60
C TYR A 313 14.71 -5.68 -11.83
N ASN A 314 15.82 -5.92 -12.46
CA ASN A 314 17.13 -5.45 -12.04
C ASN A 314 17.22 -3.92 -12.18
N THR A 315 18.22 -3.31 -11.55
CA THR A 315 18.43 -1.85 -11.63
C THR A 315 18.87 -1.35 -13.01
N ASP A 316 19.22 -2.25 -13.91
CA ASP A 316 19.49 -1.97 -15.32
C ASP A 316 18.24 -2.07 -16.20
N GLY A 317 17.08 -2.40 -15.62
CA GLY A 317 15.80 -2.51 -16.31
C GLY A 317 15.53 -3.88 -16.96
N THR A 318 16.44 -4.83 -16.84
CA THR A 318 16.22 -6.22 -17.30
C THR A 318 15.36 -6.97 -16.30
N ILE A 319 14.72 -8.06 -16.75
CA ILE A 319 13.93 -8.94 -15.89
C ILE A 319 14.82 -9.59 -14.84
N ASP A 320 14.41 -9.57 -13.57
CA ASP A 320 15.05 -10.30 -12.48
C ASP A 320 14.54 -11.75 -12.43
N ASN A 321 15.18 -12.63 -13.17
CA ASN A 321 14.79 -14.05 -13.27
C ASN A 321 14.89 -14.81 -11.93
N SER A 322 15.46 -14.22 -10.90
CA SER A 322 15.53 -14.83 -9.56
C SER A 322 14.24 -14.65 -8.75
N PHE A 323 13.33 -13.77 -9.20
CA PHE A 323 12.07 -13.48 -8.54
C PHE A 323 10.94 -14.33 -9.11
N GLY A 324 10.22 -15.02 -8.25
CA GLY A 324 9.06 -15.83 -8.64
C GLY A 324 9.38 -16.88 -9.71
N ASN A 325 8.60 -16.86 -10.80
CA ASN A 325 8.83 -17.69 -11.97
C ASN A 325 9.29 -16.78 -13.12
N HIS A 326 10.60 -16.84 -13.46
CA HIS A 326 11.21 -16.04 -14.53
C HIS A 326 10.91 -14.53 -14.42
N GLY A 327 10.98 -14.00 -13.20
CA GLY A 327 10.80 -12.58 -12.91
C GLY A 327 9.38 -12.14 -12.59
N GLY A 328 8.41 -13.05 -12.64
CA GLY A 328 7.01 -12.74 -12.40
C GLY A 328 6.33 -13.66 -11.38
N VAL A 329 5.31 -13.17 -10.72
CA VAL A 329 4.44 -13.93 -9.81
C VAL A 329 2.99 -13.60 -10.12
N ALA A 330 2.30 -14.56 -10.75
CA ALA A 330 0.88 -14.51 -10.96
C ALA A 330 0.15 -15.15 -9.77
N THR A 331 -0.78 -14.43 -9.18
CA THR A 331 -1.47 -14.84 -7.94
C THR A 331 -2.98 -14.73 -8.15
N PRO A 332 -3.61 -15.78 -8.67
CA PRO A 332 -5.06 -15.83 -8.78
C PRO A 332 -5.69 -15.91 -7.38
N PHE A 333 -6.79 -15.17 -7.17
CA PHE A 333 -7.53 -15.26 -5.92
C PHE A 333 -8.39 -16.54 -5.89
N PRO A 334 -8.54 -17.17 -4.69
CA PRO A 334 -9.39 -18.34 -4.54
C PRO A 334 -10.85 -18.06 -4.95
N GLY A 335 -11.52 -19.02 -5.58
CA GLY A 335 -12.94 -18.92 -5.95
C GLY A 335 -13.22 -18.28 -7.32
N ASN A 336 -12.21 -18.19 -8.21
CA ASN A 336 -12.36 -17.58 -9.56
C ASN A 336 -12.85 -16.12 -9.53
N ILE A 337 -12.37 -15.36 -8.53
CA ILE A 337 -12.72 -13.96 -8.31
C ILE A 337 -11.76 -13.10 -9.14
N LEU A 338 -12.29 -12.05 -9.81
CA LEU A 338 -11.41 -11.03 -10.41
C LEU A 338 -10.66 -10.27 -9.33
N ALA A 339 -9.37 -10.06 -9.54
CA ALA A 339 -8.57 -9.29 -8.62
C ALA A 339 -7.57 -8.38 -9.36
N HIS A 340 -7.43 -7.15 -8.84
CA HIS A 340 -6.55 -6.13 -9.39
C HIS A 340 -5.66 -5.57 -8.27
N ALA A 341 -4.34 -5.55 -8.49
CA ALA A 341 -3.41 -4.88 -7.59
C ALA A 341 -3.19 -3.43 -8.03
N PHE A 342 -3.30 -2.50 -7.08
CA PHE A 342 -3.14 -1.07 -7.33
C PHE A 342 -1.92 -0.46 -6.65
N ALA A 343 -1.43 -1.04 -5.57
CA ALA A 343 -0.28 -0.52 -4.85
C ALA A 343 0.53 -1.61 -4.16
N LEU A 344 1.79 -1.27 -3.89
CA LEU A 344 2.75 -2.08 -3.16
C LEU A 344 3.36 -1.29 -2.01
N ALA A 345 3.71 -1.99 -0.92
CA ALA A 345 4.62 -1.49 0.10
C ALA A 345 5.56 -2.59 0.56
N LEU A 346 6.71 -2.18 1.08
CA LEU A 346 7.70 -3.10 1.65
C LEU A 346 7.65 -3.03 3.17
N GLN A 347 7.58 -4.19 3.82
CA GLN A 347 7.82 -4.32 5.25
C GLN A 347 9.33 -4.27 5.54
N ARG A 348 9.70 -4.03 6.79
CA ARG A 348 11.12 -3.91 7.18
C ARG A 348 11.95 -5.17 6.97
N ASN A 349 11.32 -6.34 7.00
CA ASN A 349 11.93 -7.64 6.72
C ASN A 349 12.07 -7.93 5.22
N GLY A 350 11.60 -6.99 4.37
CA GLY A 350 11.62 -7.11 2.92
C GLY A 350 10.38 -7.79 2.33
N ASP A 351 9.42 -8.23 3.13
CA ASP A 351 8.15 -8.75 2.63
C ASP A 351 7.40 -7.67 1.84
N ILE A 352 6.73 -8.11 0.79
CA ILE A 352 6.01 -7.26 -0.13
C ILE A 352 4.53 -7.39 0.17
N VAL A 353 3.85 -6.28 0.44
CA VAL A 353 2.39 -6.23 0.59
C VAL A 353 1.81 -5.58 -0.65
N ALA A 354 1.02 -6.34 -1.40
CA ALA A 354 0.23 -5.83 -2.51
C ALA A 354 -1.22 -5.61 -2.06
N VAL A 355 -1.81 -4.50 -2.48
CA VAL A 355 -3.22 -4.18 -2.19
C VAL A 355 -3.97 -3.79 -3.46
N GLY A 356 -5.28 -3.95 -3.41
CA GLY A 356 -6.16 -3.60 -4.51
C GLY A 356 -7.61 -3.98 -4.21
N GLN A 357 -8.23 -4.64 -5.17
CA GLN A 357 -9.63 -5.10 -5.05
C GLN A 357 -9.80 -6.53 -5.51
N THR A 358 -10.84 -7.18 -4.96
CA THR A 358 -11.48 -8.35 -5.56
C THR A 358 -12.89 -8.00 -5.96
N ALA A 359 -13.39 -8.59 -7.06
CA ALA A 359 -14.78 -8.44 -7.47
C ALA A 359 -15.34 -9.81 -7.83
N LEU A 360 -16.56 -10.07 -7.39
CA LEU A 360 -17.32 -11.23 -7.88
C LEU A 360 -17.69 -10.96 -9.33
N THR A 361 -17.34 -11.88 -10.22
CA THR A 361 -17.81 -11.81 -11.61
C THR A 361 -18.88 -12.84 -11.86
N ASP A 362 -20.04 -12.35 -12.20
CA ASP A 362 -20.89 -13.03 -13.16
C ASP A 362 -20.68 -12.35 -14.51
N VAL A 363 -20.29 -13.09 -15.52
CA VAL A 363 -19.93 -12.56 -16.86
C VAL A 363 -21.06 -11.79 -17.53
N ASP A 364 -22.28 -11.90 -17.02
CA ASP A 364 -23.49 -11.27 -17.55
C ASP A 364 -24.07 -10.17 -16.66
N ALA A 365 -23.41 -9.80 -15.54
CA ALA A 365 -23.96 -8.88 -14.56
C ALA A 365 -23.18 -7.58 -14.45
N VAL A 366 -23.91 -6.52 -14.13
CA VAL A 366 -23.43 -5.27 -13.50
C VAL A 366 -22.28 -5.60 -12.52
N PRO A 367 -21.17 -4.84 -12.48
CA PRO A 367 -20.08 -5.08 -11.57
C PRO A 367 -20.63 -5.37 -10.17
N GLY A 368 -20.34 -6.58 -9.66
CA GLY A 368 -20.75 -6.98 -8.31
C GLY A 368 -19.97 -6.22 -7.25
N PRO A 369 -20.33 -6.41 -5.96
CA PRO A 369 -19.57 -5.81 -4.86
C PRO A 369 -18.10 -6.19 -4.96
N SER A 370 -17.23 -5.24 -4.68
CA SER A 370 -15.79 -5.47 -4.61
C SER A 370 -15.29 -5.21 -3.19
N ASP A 371 -14.25 -5.93 -2.80
CA ASP A 371 -13.65 -5.90 -1.47
C ASP A 371 -12.21 -5.35 -1.54
N PHE A 372 -11.70 -4.80 -0.44
CA PHE A 372 -10.27 -4.62 -0.31
C PHE A 372 -9.57 -5.97 -0.37
N ALA A 373 -8.60 -6.09 -1.24
CA ALA A 373 -7.79 -7.29 -1.40
C ALA A 373 -6.34 -7.02 -0.99
N LEU A 374 -5.75 -7.94 -0.23
CA LEU A 374 -4.33 -7.90 0.11
C LEU A 374 -3.70 -9.27 -0.12
N VAL A 375 -2.46 -9.26 -0.58
CA VAL A 375 -1.59 -10.45 -0.61
C VAL A 375 -0.23 -10.06 -0.07
N ARG A 376 0.34 -10.90 0.79
CA ARG A 376 1.72 -10.75 1.25
C ARG A 376 2.63 -11.76 0.57
N TYR A 377 3.80 -11.28 0.16
CA TYR A 377 4.83 -12.08 -0.47
C TYR A 377 6.14 -11.93 0.28
N SER A 378 6.90 -13.01 0.34
CA SER A 378 8.31 -12.95 0.75
C SER A 378 9.15 -12.13 -0.24
N PRO A 379 10.38 -11.72 0.13
CA PRO A 379 11.23 -10.90 -0.74
C PRO A 379 11.56 -11.51 -2.11
N ASN A 380 11.41 -12.81 -2.27
CA ASN A 380 11.64 -13.52 -3.53
C ASN A 380 10.35 -13.80 -4.34
N GLY A 381 9.22 -13.20 -3.93
CA GLY A 381 7.95 -13.28 -4.65
C GLY A 381 7.08 -14.51 -4.32
N ARG A 382 7.43 -15.31 -3.33
CA ARG A 382 6.55 -16.41 -2.90
C ARG A 382 5.44 -15.87 -2.02
N VAL A 383 4.21 -16.33 -2.25
CA VAL A 383 3.07 -16.00 -1.36
C VAL A 383 3.39 -16.46 0.05
N ASP A 384 3.22 -15.58 1.02
CA ASP A 384 3.39 -15.89 2.44
C ASP A 384 2.09 -16.46 3.00
N THR A 385 2.03 -17.78 3.07
CA THR A 385 0.82 -18.51 3.51
C THR A 385 0.49 -18.33 4.99
N THR A 386 1.34 -17.67 5.77
CA THR A 386 1.07 -17.34 7.19
C THR A 386 0.24 -16.07 7.36
N PHE A 387 0.08 -15.30 6.27
CA PHE A 387 -0.70 -14.06 6.26
C PHE A 387 -2.14 -14.33 5.83
N GLY A 388 -3.11 -13.86 6.59
CA GLY A 388 -4.53 -14.01 6.28
C GLY A 388 -4.95 -15.48 6.10
N ASN A 389 -5.73 -15.75 5.11
CA ASN A 389 -6.12 -17.10 4.74
C ASN A 389 -5.21 -17.62 3.62
N GLY A 390 -4.13 -18.28 3.98
CA GLY A 390 -3.18 -18.85 3.01
C GLY A 390 -2.44 -17.81 2.15
N GLY A 391 -2.23 -16.61 2.66
CA GLY A 391 -1.55 -15.50 1.97
C GLY A 391 -2.48 -14.40 1.49
N PHE A 392 -3.79 -14.60 1.60
CA PHE A 392 -4.83 -13.73 1.07
C PHE A 392 -5.68 -13.09 2.17
N VAL A 393 -6.03 -11.84 1.97
CA VAL A 393 -7.04 -11.14 2.78
C VAL A 393 -8.04 -10.50 1.83
N SER A 394 -9.33 -10.72 2.07
CA SER A 394 -10.46 -9.98 1.50
C SER A 394 -11.22 -9.34 2.64
N THR A 395 -11.47 -8.04 2.54
CA THR A 395 -12.21 -7.29 3.57
C THR A 395 -13.46 -6.72 2.92
N PRO A 396 -14.63 -7.29 3.23
CA PRO A 396 -15.88 -6.86 2.62
C PRO A 396 -16.40 -5.56 3.22
N PHE A 397 -17.00 -4.74 2.38
CA PHE A 397 -17.69 -3.50 2.74
C PHE A 397 -19.18 -3.54 2.38
N GLY A 398 -19.81 -4.70 2.58
CA GLY A 398 -21.22 -4.95 2.27
C GLY A 398 -21.47 -5.25 0.79
N THR A 399 -22.52 -4.67 0.22
CA THR A 399 -22.89 -4.87 -1.19
C THR A 399 -22.30 -3.82 -2.12
N SER A 400 -21.35 -3.07 -1.63
CA SER A 400 -20.80 -1.88 -2.28
C SER A 400 -19.46 -2.17 -2.93
N GLU A 401 -19.10 -1.38 -3.94
CA GLU A 401 -17.73 -1.39 -4.47
C GLU A 401 -16.77 -0.81 -3.44
N ALA A 402 -15.67 -1.51 -3.19
CA ALA A 402 -14.56 -1.04 -2.38
C ALA A 402 -13.22 -1.46 -3.00
N PHE A 403 -12.24 -0.57 -2.94
CA PHE A 403 -10.90 -0.82 -3.48
C PHE A 403 -9.85 -0.04 -2.71
N ALA A 404 -8.71 -0.68 -2.45
CA ALA A 404 -7.56 -0.08 -1.80
C ALA A 404 -6.57 0.46 -2.85
N ASN A 405 -6.40 1.78 -2.90
CA ASN A 405 -5.51 2.45 -3.86
C ASN A 405 -4.08 2.61 -3.34
N THR A 406 -3.90 2.56 -2.04
CA THR A 406 -2.60 2.82 -1.38
C THR A 406 -2.44 1.90 -0.18
N VAL A 407 -1.21 1.54 0.11
CA VAL A 407 -0.83 0.79 1.30
C VAL A 407 0.31 1.48 2.02
N LEU A 408 0.22 1.54 3.33
CA LEU A 408 1.21 2.12 4.22
C LEU A 408 1.65 1.06 5.23
N ILE A 409 2.93 1.02 5.52
CA ILE A 409 3.47 0.19 6.60
C ILE A 409 3.82 1.10 7.77
N GLN A 410 3.15 0.91 8.90
CA GLN A 410 3.43 1.67 10.13
C GLN A 410 4.75 1.22 10.77
N ILE A 411 5.26 2.02 11.71
CA ILE A 411 6.55 1.75 12.35
C ILE A 411 6.56 0.43 13.15
N ASP A 412 5.40 0.02 13.65
CA ASP A 412 5.15 -1.23 14.35
C ASP A 412 4.89 -2.42 13.39
N GLY A 413 5.01 -2.20 12.09
CA GLY A 413 4.83 -3.20 11.04
C GLY A 413 3.39 -3.38 10.59
N LYS A 414 2.41 -2.78 11.24
CA LYS A 414 1.00 -2.88 10.84
C LYS A 414 0.77 -2.30 9.47
N ILE A 415 -0.17 -2.89 8.75
CA ILE A 415 -0.48 -2.57 7.37
C ILE A 415 -1.77 -1.73 7.35
N VAL A 416 -1.73 -0.56 6.74
CA VAL A 416 -2.92 0.27 6.53
C VAL A 416 -3.20 0.33 5.03
N ALA A 417 -4.29 -0.30 4.60
CA ALA A 417 -4.84 -0.14 3.27
C ALA A 417 -5.77 1.08 3.25
N VAL A 418 -5.58 1.95 2.27
CA VAL A 418 -6.37 3.18 2.11
C VAL A 418 -6.98 3.21 0.73
N GLY A 419 -8.24 3.53 0.66
CA GLY A 419 -8.97 3.60 -0.59
C GLY A 419 -10.38 4.13 -0.40
N ASN A 420 -11.32 3.56 -1.12
CA ASN A 420 -12.70 3.99 -1.13
C ASN A 420 -13.67 2.84 -0.97
N SER A 421 -14.80 3.16 -0.39
CA SER A 421 -16.03 2.40 -0.47
C SER A 421 -17.17 3.35 -0.91
N ASN A 422 -18.36 2.84 -1.17
CA ASN A 422 -19.52 3.70 -1.46
C ASN A 422 -19.85 4.67 -0.32
N SER A 423 -19.35 4.39 0.88
CA SER A 423 -19.54 5.26 2.04
C SER A 423 -18.49 6.38 2.16
N GLY A 424 -17.48 6.41 1.29
CA GLY A 424 -16.44 7.44 1.28
C GLY A 424 -15.01 6.90 1.42
N THR A 425 -14.10 7.78 1.83
CA THR A 425 -12.71 7.40 2.09
C THR A 425 -12.65 6.35 3.20
N THR A 426 -12.04 5.22 2.90
CA THR A 426 -12.02 4.06 3.78
C THR A 426 -10.58 3.61 4.05
N LEU A 427 -10.28 3.37 5.31
CA LEU A 427 -9.01 2.83 5.78
C LEU A 427 -9.29 1.50 6.49
N ALA A 428 -8.46 0.51 6.23
CA ALA A 428 -8.47 -0.75 6.97
C ALA A 428 -7.05 -1.06 7.47
N ARG A 429 -6.91 -1.35 8.78
CA ARG A 429 -5.62 -1.70 9.37
C ARG A 429 -5.55 -3.18 9.71
N TYR A 430 -4.43 -3.80 9.32
CA TYR A 430 -4.19 -5.22 9.51
C TYR A 430 -2.95 -5.45 10.36
N LEU A 431 -2.97 -6.53 11.13
CA LEU A 431 -1.85 -6.98 11.93
C LEU A 431 -0.76 -7.56 11.02
N ALA A 432 0.49 -7.27 11.36
CA ALA A 432 1.65 -7.76 10.60
C ALA A 432 2.04 -9.19 10.98
N ASN A 433 1.85 -9.55 12.25
CA ASN A 433 2.22 -10.84 12.86
C ASN A 433 1.08 -11.37 13.72
#